data_49e9838a11f3a2887d5103d41b3d2714
#
_entry.id   49e9838a11f3a2887d5103d41b3d2714
#
_cell.length_a   1.000
_cell.length_b   1.000
_cell.length_c   1.000
_cell.angle_alpha   90.00
_cell.angle_beta   90.00
_cell.angle_gamma   90.00
#
_symmetry.space_group_name_H-M   'P 1'
#
loop_
_entity.id
_entity.type
_entity.pdbx_description
1 polymer ?
#
loop_
_entity_poly.entity_id
_entity_poly.type
_entity_poly.pdbx_seq_one_letter_code
_entity_poly.pdbx_strand_id
1 'polypeptide(L)'
;MLQLLDKTIIDAISARAKESPRLRMNYNFHTSLDDKVQRFINCMEPGTQVGIHHHPVDETLIVLRGAVKAILVDDDKNVIDAKVIRSADGVYGVQLPKNIWHTIECLEPDTCVFEVKEGPFVSHEDGGILV
;
A
#
# COMPACT_ATOMS: atom_id res chain seq x y z
N MET A 1 8.49 -25.04 5.01
CA MET A 1 8.01 -24.78 6.37
C MET A 1 7.04 -23.61 6.35
N LEU A 2 6.12 -23.56 7.30
CA LEU A 2 5.18 -22.46 7.41
C LEU A 2 5.87 -21.16 7.81
N GLN A 3 5.45 -20.06 7.22
CA GLN A 3 5.94 -18.72 7.54
C GLN A 3 4.75 -17.91 8.07
N LEU A 4 4.90 -17.36 9.29
CA LEU A 4 3.84 -16.58 9.91
C LEU A 4 3.96 -15.10 9.56
N LEU A 5 2.83 -14.44 9.49
CA LEU A 5 2.73 -12.99 9.59
C LEU A 5 2.04 -12.69 10.92
N ASP A 6 2.77 -12.19 11.89
CA ASP A 6 2.30 -11.95 13.24
C ASP A 6 2.65 -10.55 13.74
N LYS A 7 2.20 -10.25 14.95
CA LYS A 7 2.43 -8.93 15.56
C LYS A 7 3.92 -8.62 15.71
N THR A 8 4.75 -9.62 15.99
CA THR A 8 6.20 -9.42 16.14
C THR A 8 6.82 -8.88 14.85
N ILE A 9 6.47 -9.48 13.71
CA ILE A 9 6.96 -9.03 12.40
C ILE A 9 6.42 -7.63 12.09
N ILE A 10 5.13 -7.41 12.28
CA ILE A 10 4.52 -6.11 11.98
C ILE A 10 5.13 -5.00 12.84
N ASP A 11 5.34 -5.24 14.13
CA ASP A 11 5.96 -4.26 15.03
C ASP A 11 7.40 -3.96 14.62
N ALA A 12 8.18 -4.97 14.21
CA ALA A 12 9.55 -4.77 13.76
C ALA A 12 9.61 -3.91 12.48
N ILE A 13 8.74 -4.18 11.50
CA ILE A 13 8.70 -3.42 10.26
C ILE A 13 8.16 -2.00 10.52
N SER A 14 7.17 -1.86 11.39
CA SER A 14 6.63 -0.55 11.79
C SER A 14 7.70 0.33 12.46
N ALA A 15 8.53 -0.24 13.32
CA ALA A 15 9.66 0.47 13.94
C ALA A 15 10.64 0.98 12.87
N ARG A 16 10.93 0.17 11.86
CA ARG A 16 11.80 0.56 10.74
C ARG A 16 11.15 1.64 9.88
N ALA A 17 9.84 1.60 9.69
CA ALA A 17 9.12 2.64 8.97
C ALA A 17 9.28 4.02 9.64
N LYS A 18 9.21 4.07 10.97
CA LYS A 18 9.39 5.32 11.73
C LYS A 18 10.79 5.92 11.55
N GLU A 19 11.80 5.10 11.36
CA GLU A 19 13.19 5.52 11.16
C GLU A 19 13.51 5.81 9.69
N SER A 20 12.67 5.38 8.77
CA SER A 20 12.87 5.59 7.34
C SER A 20 12.61 7.05 6.96
N PRO A 21 13.46 7.66 6.10
CA PRO A 21 13.15 8.97 5.55
C PRO A 21 11.83 9.03 4.79
N ARG A 22 11.38 7.89 4.27
CA ARG A 22 10.09 7.76 3.55
C ARG A 22 8.91 7.53 4.47
N LEU A 23 9.14 7.29 5.78
CA LEU A 23 8.11 6.96 6.77
C LEU A 23 7.26 5.75 6.36
N ARG A 24 7.88 4.79 5.67
CA ARG A 24 7.27 3.50 5.33
C ARG A 24 8.33 2.45 5.07
N MET A 25 7.95 1.19 5.25
CA MET A 25 8.84 0.04 5.06
C MET A 25 8.03 -1.17 4.61
N ASN A 26 8.53 -1.87 3.59
CA ASN A 26 7.93 -3.10 3.08
C ASN A 26 8.58 -4.33 3.70
N TYR A 27 7.78 -5.40 3.79
CA TYR A 27 8.26 -6.75 4.04
C TYR A 27 7.59 -7.68 3.03
N ASN A 28 8.39 -8.28 2.13
CA ASN A 28 7.88 -9.02 0.99
C ASN A 28 7.74 -10.52 1.30
N PHE A 29 6.60 -11.11 0.93
CA PHE A 29 6.41 -12.56 0.92
C PHE A 29 6.83 -13.19 -0.39
N HIS A 30 6.75 -12.45 -1.50
CA HIS A 30 7.33 -12.91 -2.76
C HIS A 30 8.86 -12.91 -2.67
N THR A 31 9.49 -13.85 -3.38
CA THR A 31 10.95 -14.08 -3.27
C THR A 31 11.73 -13.26 -4.29
N SER A 32 11.09 -12.79 -5.34
CA SER A 32 11.71 -12.01 -6.42
C SER A 32 10.74 -10.98 -6.95
N LEU A 33 11.26 -9.86 -7.46
CA LEU A 33 10.47 -8.87 -8.18
C LEU A 33 9.89 -9.43 -9.48
N ASP A 34 10.41 -10.57 -9.96
CA ASP A 34 9.89 -11.27 -11.13
C ASP A 34 8.75 -12.24 -10.82
N ASP A 35 8.41 -12.42 -9.56
CA ASP A 35 7.33 -13.31 -9.17
C ASP A 35 6.01 -12.89 -9.80
N LYS A 36 5.20 -13.88 -10.19
CA LYS A 36 3.91 -13.66 -10.84
C LYS A 36 2.89 -12.98 -9.95
N VAL A 37 3.05 -13.08 -8.62
CA VAL A 37 2.18 -12.42 -7.65
C VAL A 37 3.05 -11.69 -6.64
N GLN A 38 2.85 -10.40 -6.53
CA GLN A 38 3.49 -9.56 -5.51
C GLN A 38 2.63 -9.57 -4.26
N ARG A 39 3.23 -9.94 -3.11
CA ARG A 39 2.54 -10.06 -1.82
C ARG A 39 3.45 -9.51 -0.75
N PHE A 40 3.02 -8.46 -0.08
CA PHE A 40 3.85 -7.82 0.92
C PHE A 40 3.03 -7.02 1.93
N ILE A 41 3.59 -6.79 3.10
CA ILE A 41 3.07 -5.77 4.01
C ILE A 41 3.83 -4.47 3.76
N ASN A 42 3.13 -3.37 3.97
CA ASN A 42 3.69 -2.03 3.95
C ASN A 42 3.27 -1.36 5.25
N CYS A 43 4.25 -1.13 6.13
CA CYS A 43 4.03 -0.38 7.36
C CYS A 43 4.33 1.08 7.09
N MET A 44 3.46 1.96 7.56
CA MET A 44 3.57 3.38 7.25
C MET A 44 3.13 4.26 8.41
N GLU A 45 3.66 5.48 8.40
CA GLU A 45 3.37 6.50 9.39
C GLU A 45 2.69 7.70 8.73
N PRO A 46 1.89 8.48 9.48
CA PRO A 46 1.36 9.74 8.99
C PRO A 46 2.49 10.64 8.49
N GLY A 47 2.27 11.28 7.35
CA GLY A 47 3.28 12.12 6.70
C GLY A 47 4.05 11.40 5.60
N THR A 48 3.94 10.08 5.47
CA THR A 48 4.53 9.38 4.32
C THR A 48 3.93 9.91 3.02
N GLN A 49 4.81 10.14 2.05
CA GLN A 49 4.42 10.68 0.74
C GLN A 49 4.33 9.55 -0.27
N VAL A 50 3.12 9.19 -0.66
CA VAL A 50 2.88 8.23 -1.74
C VAL A 50 2.47 9.03 -2.97
N GLY A 51 3.30 9.03 -4.00
CA GLY A 51 3.01 9.75 -5.24
C GLY A 51 1.73 9.22 -5.91
N ILE A 52 1.05 10.08 -6.64
CA ILE A 52 -0.09 9.67 -7.45
C ILE A 52 0.46 8.85 -8.63
N HIS A 53 0.02 7.60 -8.74
CA HIS A 53 0.52 6.65 -9.74
C HIS A 53 -0.58 5.67 -10.15
N HIS A 54 -0.31 4.86 -11.16
CA HIS A 54 -1.19 3.75 -11.54
C HIS A 54 -0.37 2.53 -11.93
N HIS A 55 -1.04 1.39 -11.95
CA HIS A 55 -0.48 0.12 -12.39
C HIS A 55 -1.33 -0.47 -13.52
N PRO A 56 -0.75 -1.30 -14.40
CA PRO A 56 -1.51 -2.00 -15.44
C PRO A 56 -2.31 -3.19 -14.91
N VAL A 57 -2.34 -3.38 -13.60
CA VAL A 57 -3.02 -4.49 -12.91
C VAL A 57 -3.83 -3.95 -11.73
N ASP A 58 -4.86 -4.70 -11.33
CA ASP A 58 -5.60 -4.40 -10.11
C ASP A 58 -4.71 -4.66 -8.89
N GLU A 59 -4.94 -3.88 -7.84
CA GLU A 59 -4.26 -4.05 -6.56
C GLU A 59 -5.27 -4.22 -5.44
N THR A 60 -5.08 -5.26 -4.62
CA THR A 60 -5.90 -5.48 -3.42
C THR A 60 -5.10 -5.04 -2.21
N LEU A 61 -5.73 -4.27 -1.34
CA LEU A 61 -5.13 -3.74 -0.14
C LEU A 61 -6.01 -4.05 1.05
N ILE A 62 -5.44 -4.70 2.07
CA ILE A 62 -6.14 -5.06 3.31
C ILE A 62 -5.43 -4.36 4.47
N VAL A 63 -6.17 -3.63 5.29
CA VAL A 63 -5.63 -2.96 6.47
C VAL A 63 -5.61 -3.94 7.64
N LEU A 64 -4.41 -4.31 8.06
CA LEU A 64 -4.19 -5.20 9.19
C LEU A 64 -4.24 -4.43 10.51
N ARG A 65 -3.79 -3.17 10.50
CA ARG A 65 -3.73 -2.30 11.69
C ARG A 65 -3.74 -0.84 11.23
N GLY A 66 -4.40 0.02 11.99
CA GLY A 66 -4.46 1.45 11.69
C GLY A 66 -5.47 1.78 10.62
N ALA A 67 -5.18 2.81 9.83
CA ALA A 67 -6.10 3.30 8.82
C ALA A 67 -5.39 4.01 7.69
N VAL A 68 -5.95 3.87 6.49
CA VAL A 68 -5.52 4.62 5.31
C VAL A 68 -6.73 5.23 4.60
N LYS A 69 -6.47 6.24 3.79
CA LYS A 69 -7.44 6.78 2.85
C LYS A 69 -6.95 6.47 1.44
N ALA A 70 -7.74 5.73 0.68
CA ALA A 70 -7.46 5.46 -0.72
C ALA A 70 -8.15 6.54 -1.57
N ILE A 71 -7.43 7.12 -2.51
CA ILE A 71 -7.89 8.26 -3.30
C ILE A 71 -7.64 7.96 -4.77
N LEU A 72 -8.70 8.04 -5.58
CA LEU A 72 -8.62 7.99 -7.04
C LEU A 72 -8.73 9.40 -7.59
N VAL A 73 -7.91 9.72 -8.57
CA VAL A 73 -7.93 11.03 -9.22
C VAL A 73 -7.97 10.90 -10.75
N ASP A 74 -8.43 11.94 -11.42
CA ASP A 74 -8.34 12.05 -12.87
C ASP A 74 -6.98 12.62 -13.31
N ASP A 75 -6.80 12.83 -14.61
CA ASP A 75 -5.56 13.37 -15.17
C ASP A 75 -5.25 14.79 -14.70
N ASP A 76 -6.24 15.54 -14.27
CA ASP A 76 -6.10 16.89 -13.75
C ASP A 76 -5.97 16.91 -12.21
N LYS A 77 -5.80 15.75 -11.58
CA LYS A 77 -5.69 15.56 -10.13
C LYS A 77 -6.98 15.87 -9.37
N ASN A 78 -8.11 15.91 -10.04
CA ASN A 78 -9.41 16.02 -9.36
C ASN A 78 -9.78 14.69 -8.74
N VAL A 79 -10.26 14.70 -7.49
CA VAL A 79 -10.67 13.49 -6.80
C VAL A 79 -11.93 12.93 -7.45
N ILE A 80 -11.85 11.67 -7.90
CA ILE A 80 -12.98 10.92 -8.46
C ILE A 80 -13.69 10.17 -7.34
N ASP A 81 -12.93 9.55 -6.44
CA ASP A 81 -13.44 8.76 -5.32
C ASP A 81 -12.41 8.74 -4.20
N ALA A 82 -12.89 8.66 -2.96
CA ALA A 82 -12.03 8.54 -1.78
C ALA A 82 -12.75 7.73 -0.70
N LYS A 83 -12.03 6.78 -0.11
CA LYS A 83 -12.57 5.91 0.94
C LYS A 83 -11.57 5.80 2.08
N VAL A 84 -12.06 5.85 3.30
CA VAL A 84 -11.27 5.54 4.50
C VAL A 84 -11.43 4.05 4.80
N ILE A 85 -10.32 3.36 4.95
CA ILE A 85 -10.25 1.95 5.28
C ILE A 85 -9.63 1.84 6.68
N ARG A 86 -10.46 1.43 7.64
CA ARG A 86 -10.07 1.26 9.05
C ARG A 86 -10.71 -0.01 9.59
N SER A 87 -9.88 -0.98 9.94
CA SER A 87 -10.38 -2.28 10.41
C SER A 87 -11.21 -2.14 11.70
N ALA A 88 -10.86 -1.21 12.58
CA ALA A 88 -11.64 -0.94 13.79
C ALA A 88 -13.08 -0.48 13.49
N ASP A 89 -13.34 0.08 12.32
CA ASP A 89 -14.66 0.52 11.86
C ASP A 89 -15.39 -0.56 11.03
N GLY A 90 -14.79 -1.73 10.89
CA GLY A 90 -15.35 -2.81 10.08
C GLY A 90 -15.14 -2.62 8.57
N VAL A 91 -14.22 -1.75 8.16
CA VAL A 91 -13.83 -1.55 6.77
C VAL A 91 -12.41 -2.09 6.60
N TYR A 92 -12.27 -3.25 5.97
CA TYR A 92 -11.04 -4.03 6.03
C TYR A 92 -10.13 -3.85 4.83
N GLY A 93 -10.67 -3.57 3.66
CA GLY A 93 -9.86 -3.53 2.46
C GLY A 93 -10.49 -2.76 1.33
N VAL A 94 -9.71 -2.59 0.27
CA VAL A 94 -10.11 -1.87 -0.93
C VAL A 94 -9.46 -2.50 -2.15
N GLN A 95 -10.17 -2.48 -3.27
CA GLN A 95 -9.65 -2.86 -4.56
C GLN A 95 -9.32 -1.58 -5.34
N LEU A 96 -8.05 -1.41 -5.72
CA LEU A 96 -7.59 -0.31 -6.55
C LEU A 96 -7.62 -0.76 -8.01
N PRO A 97 -8.45 -0.14 -8.87
CA PRO A 97 -8.56 -0.58 -10.26
C PRO A 97 -7.28 -0.31 -11.06
N LYS A 98 -7.01 -1.17 -12.01
CA LYS A 98 -5.91 -0.96 -12.96
C LYS A 98 -6.10 0.33 -13.77
N ASN A 99 -4.98 0.93 -14.15
CA ASN A 99 -4.92 2.08 -15.07
C ASN A 99 -5.63 3.35 -14.57
N ILE A 100 -5.91 3.44 -13.28
CA ILE A 100 -6.49 4.65 -12.68
C ILE A 100 -5.48 5.26 -11.72
N TRP A 101 -5.26 6.57 -11.83
CA TRP A 101 -4.39 7.32 -10.94
C TRP A 101 -4.90 7.23 -9.51
N HIS A 102 -4.01 6.82 -8.58
CA HIS A 102 -4.37 6.69 -7.18
C HIS A 102 -3.20 7.05 -6.27
N THR A 103 -3.55 7.31 -5.03
CA THR A 103 -2.61 7.43 -3.93
C THR A 103 -3.24 6.93 -2.64
N ILE A 104 -2.40 6.71 -1.64
CA ILE A 104 -2.80 6.28 -0.29
C ILE A 104 -2.27 7.31 0.70
N GLU A 105 -3.13 7.73 1.61
CA GLU A 105 -2.76 8.58 2.75
C GLU A 105 -2.82 7.76 4.03
N CYS A 106 -1.74 7.77 4.79
CA CYS A 106 -1.71 7.12 6.10
C CYS A 106 -2.37 8.02 7.15
N LEU A 107 -3.37 7.51 7.85
CA LEU A 107 -4.16 8.30 8.80
C LEU A 107 -3.76 8.11 10.25
N GLU A 108 -3.11 7.01 10.61
CA GLU A 108 -2.79 6.68 11.99
C GLU A 108 -1.35 6.17 12.12
N PRO A 109 -0.69 6.40 13.27
CA PRO A 109 0.61 5.78 13.54
C PRO A 109 0.50 4.24 13.53
N ASP A 110 1.61 3.58 13.25
CA ASP A 110 1.71 2.12 13.26
C ASP A 110 0.74 1.42 12.28
N THR A 111 0.36 2.09 11.22
CA THR A 111 -0.50 1.49 10.19
C THR A 111 0.27 0.40 9.44
N CYS A 112 -0.41 -0.71 9.21
CA CYS A 112 0.12 -1.82 8.41
C CYS A 112 -0.93 -2.29 7.44
N VAL A 113 -0.58 -2.32 6.15
CA VAL A 113 -1.44 -2.81 5.09
C VAL A 113 -0.79 -4.03 4.43
N PHE A 114 -1.62 -4.98 3.98
CA PHE A 114 -1.20 -6.09 3.15
C PHE A 114 -1.64 -5.82 1.73
N GLU A 115 -0.69 -5.87 0.81
CA GLU A 115 -0.92 -5.54 -0.59
C GLU A 115 -0.66 -6.76 -1.46
N VAL A 116 -1.56 -7.01 -2.41
CA VAL A 116 -1.45 -8.09 -3.39
C VAL A 116 -1.74 -7.53 -4.77
N LYS A 117 -0.84 -7.80 -5.70
CA LYS A 117 -1.06 -7.46 -7.11
C LYS A 117 -0.33 -8.45 -8.01
N GLU A 118 -0.83 -8.61 -9.21
CA GLU A 118 -0.16 -9.41 -10.22
C GLU A 118 1.23 -8.82 -10.50
N GLY A 119 2.23 -9.70 -10.54
CA GLY A 119 3.58 -9.36 -10.98
C GLY A 119 3.78 -9.68 -12.45
N PRO A 120 5.02 -9.54 -12.91
CA PRO A 120 6.21 -9.10 -12.18
C PRO A 120 6.12 -7.63 -11.75
N PHE A 121 7.03 -7.23 -10.85
CA PHE A 121 7.12 -5.83 -10.42
C PHE A 121 7.41 -4.94 -11.63
N VAL A 122 6.67 -3.84 -11.70
CA VAL A 122 6.82 -2.81 -12.73
C VAL A 122 7.10 -1.51 -12.00
N SER A 123 8.16 -0.79 -12.41
CA SER A 123 8.48 0.49 -11.79
C SER A 123 7.39 1.52 -12.09
N HIS A 124 7.37 2.60 -11.30
CA HIS A 124 6.42 3.70 -11.53
C HIS A 124 6.56 4.33 -12.91
N GLU A 125 7.73 4.21 -13.54
CA GLU A 125 7.95 4.72 -14.89
C GLU A 125 7.01 4.08 -15.91
N ASP A 126 6.67 2.80 -15.73
CA ASP A 126 5.76 2.09 -16.62
C ASP A 126 4.29 2.43 -16.36
N GLY A 127 3.95 2.73 -15.10
CA GLY A 127 2.61 3.17 -14.72
C GLY A 127 2.46 4.69 -14.71
N GLY A 128 3.59 5.41 -14.65
CA GLY A 128 3.64 6.84 -14.54
C GLY A 128 3.43 7.36 -13.11
N ILE A 129 3.85 8.59 -12.88
CA ILE A 129 3.59 9.33 -11.64
C ILE A 129 3.01 10.68 -12.04
N LEU A 130 1.83 10.97 -11.53
CA LEU A 130 1.18 12.26 -11.71
C LEU A 130 1.57 13.17 -10.54
N VAL A 131 2.38 14.16 -10.81
CA VAL A 131 2.86 15.12 -9.81
C VAL A 131 2.22 16.49 -9.95
#